data_a9792af84acc611ab136441836f5d777
#
_entry.id   a9792af84acc611ab136441836f5d777
#
_cell.length_a   1.000
_cell.length_b   1.000
_cell.length_c   1.000
_cell.angle_alpha   90.00
_cell.angle_beta   90.00
_cell.angle_gamma   90.00
#
_symmetry.space_group_name_H-M   'P 1'
#
loop_
_entity.id
_entity.type
_entity.pdbx_description
1 polymer ?
#
loop_
_entity_poly.entity_id
_entity_poly.type
_entity_poly.pdbx_seq_one_letter_code
_entity_poly.pdbx_strand_id
1 'polypeptide(L)'
;MNKNGADRAGVRRGGGLTTGEVARRLGVAPTTVRSWDRRYGLGPTAHTDGRHRRWTAEDLARLERMCALTATGLPPAEAARLALDEAGPDAAPRDPDAAPRDPDAAPRDPDAAPRDPDAAPREGNAAPVPQPAARAGTGLRLGDVRQECRGVARAALRLDAAALDDLLRAVIEEHGLVAAWTEVIMPTLQAAGRKWEISRERYVEVEHFLSWHVSGALRRHAPPVAADRSGATTVLACVPGENHTLPLEVLAAALAERGLPVRMFGGALPVESLVTVVRRTGPAAVGLWAQSRNTASRPLAQHVAAMEWGVRGARRKPLVLTLGPGWAGQAVPGSPHPPGLAEAVAVVESAVLR
;
A
#
# COMPACT_ATOMS: atom_id res chain seq x y z
N MET A 1 15.74 -6.52 -65.19
CA MET A 1 14.51 -7.25 -64.88
C MET A 1 14.55 -7.53 -63.39
N ASN A 2 14.10 -6.64 -62.56
CA ASN A 2 12.74 -6.30 -62.21
C ASN A 2 12.06 -7.36 -61.32
N LYS A 3 11.84 -7.05 -60.04
CA LYS A 3 10.49 -6.96 -59.46
C LYS A 3 10.51 -6.51 -58.01
N ASN A 4 9.88 -5.38 -57.84
CA ASN A 4 9.38 -4.84 -56.55
C ASN A 4 8.64 -5.87 -55.72
N GLY A 5 8.91 -5.91 -54.44
CA GLY A 5 8.08 -6.47 -53.38
C GLY A 5 7.84 -5.42 -52.32
N ALA A 6 6.79 -4.64 -52.50
CA ALA A 6 6.31 -3.68 -51.49
C ALA A 6 5.72 -4.47 -50.34
N ASP A 7 6.35 -4.35 -49.17
CA ASP A 7 5.87 -4.92 -47.91
C ASP A 7 4.72 -4.07 -47.39
N ARG A 8 3.50 -4.59 -47.53
CA ARG A 8 2.26 -4.00 -46.98
C ARG A 8 2.24 -4.20 -45.51
N ALA A 9 2.61 -3.19 -44.74
CA ALA A 9 2.30 -3.11 -43.33
C ALA A 9 0.77 -3.21 -43.12
N GLY A 10 0.30 -4.40 -42.77
CA GLY A 10 -1.09 -4.68 -42.45
C GLY A 10 -1.51 -3.92 -41.21
N VAL A 11 -2.30 -2.88 -41.36
CA VAL A 11 -3.06 -2.22 -40.33
C VAL A 11 -3.99 -3.27 -39.72
N ARG A 12 -3.64 -3.80 -38.53
CA ARG A 12 -4.53 -4.62 -37.71
C ARG A 12 -5.62 -3.72 -37.15
N ARG A 13 -6.75 -3.65 -37.84
CA ARG A 13 -8.01 -3.09 -37.34
C ARG A 13 -8.57 -4.05 -36.30
N GLY A 14 -8.84 -3.57 -35.05
CA GLY A 14 -9.78 -4.20 -34.14
C GLY A 14 -9.21 -4.83 -32.87
N GLY A 15 -8.23 -4.24 -32.20
CA GLY A 15 -7.78 -4.70 -30.89
C GLY A 15 -7.62 -3.57 -29.90
N GLY A 16 -8.66 -3.25 -29.12
CA GLY A 16 -8.55 -2.31 -28.00
C GLY A 16 -7.53 -2.82 -26.96
N LEU A 17 -6.99 -1.92 -26.14
CA LEU A 17 -5.99 -2.22 -25.10
C LEU A 17 -6.59 -3.03 -23.95
N THR A 18 -5.79 -3.86 -23.30
CA THR A 18 -6.15 -4.50 -22.01
C THR A 18 -5.99 -3.49 -20.87
N THR A 19 -6.67 -3.73 -19.73
CA THR A 19 -6.50 -2.89 -18.53
C THR A 19 -5.03 -2.82 -18.06
N GLY A 20 -4.26 -3.90 -18.22
CA GLY A 20 -2.84 -3.92 -17.87
C GLY A 20 -1.98 -3.05 -18.80
N GLU A 21 -2.30 -3.01 -20.10
CA GLU A 21 -1.62 -2.15 -21.08
C GLU A 21 -1.93 -0.66 -20.84
N VAL A 22 -3.20 -0.34 -20.54
CA VAL A 22 -3.62 1.02 -20.15
C VAL A 22 -2.91 1.47 -18.88
N ALA A 23 -2.91 0.65 -17.84
CA ALA A 23 -2.25 0.96 -16.58
C ALA A 23 -0.74 1.23 -16.75
N ARG A 24 -0.07 0.41 -17.57
CA ARG A 24 1.36 0.59 -17.89
C ARG A 24 1.61 1.89 -18.63
N ARG A 25 0.73 2.24 -19.57
CA ARG A 25 0.85 3.49 -20.36
C ARG A 25 0.63 4.73 -19.52
N LEU A 26 -0.29 4.67 -18.55
CA LEU A 26 -0.58 5.76 -17.63
C LEU A 26 0.38 5.82 -16.42
N GLY A 27 1.26 4.84 -16.25
CA GLY A 27 2.17 4.78 -15.10
C GLY A 27 1.48 4.47 -13.77
N VAL A 28 0.29 3.85 -13.79
CA VAL A 28 -0.50 3.52 -12.60
C VAL A 28 -0.72 2.00 -12.44
N ALA A 29 -1.14 1.56 -11.26
CA ALA A 29 -1.49 0.15 -11.06
C ALA A 29 -2.79 -0.22 -11.81
N PRO A 30 -2.94 -1.47 -12.31
CA PRO A 30 -4.19 -1.93 -12.93
C PRO A 30 -5.40 -1.85 -12.00
N THR A 31 -5.19 -1.94 -10.70
CA THR A 31 -6.21 -1.74 -9.66
C THR A 31 -6.72 -0.30 -9.61
N THR A 32 -5.83 0.68 -9.81
CA THR A 32 -6.18 2.11 -9.89
C THR A 32 -7.11 2.37 -11.06
N VAL A 33 -6.80 1.83 -12.25
CA VAL A 33 -7.66 1.96 -13.43
C VAL A 33 -9.04 1.35 -13.21
N ARG A 34 -9.12 0.18 -12.55
CA ARG A 34 -10.40 -0.44 -12.18
C ARG A 34 -11.17 0.36 -11.12
N SER A 35 -10.47 1.02 -10.20
CA SER A 35 -11.08 1.89 -9.20
C SER A 35 -11.69 3.14 -9.85
N TRP A 36 -11.01 3.74 -10.82
CA TRP A 36 -11.51 4.88 -11.58
C TRP A 36 -12.73 4.52 -12.44
N ASP A 37 -12.73 3.32 -13.06
CA ASP A 37 -13.91 2.77 -13.74
C ASP A 37 -15.11 2.72 -12.79
N ARG A 38 -14.92 2.10 -11.63
CA ARG A 38 -16.02 1.89 -10.66
C ARG A 38 -16.49 3.16 -9.98
N ARG A 39 -15.57 4.07 -9.58
CA ARG A 39 -15.90 5.27 -8.80
C ARG A 39 -16.39 6.42 -9.67
N TYR A 40 -15.84 6.55 -10.85
CA TYR A 40 -16.02 7.72 -11.68
C TYR A 40 -16.60 7.40 -13.06
N GLY A 41 -16.89 6.13 -13.35
CA GLY A 41 -17.46 5.71 -14.65
C GLY A 41 -16.45 5.84 -15.81
N LEU A 42 -15.15 5.95 -15.53
CA LEU A 42 -14.09 6.02 -16.53
C LEU A 42 -13.68 4.61 -16.98
N GLY A 43 -14.66 3.79 -17.35
CA GLY A 43 -14.46 2.43 -17.85
C GLY A 43 -14.42 2.33 -19.37
N PRO A 44 -14.08 1.13 -19.91
CA PRO A 44 -14.08 0.90 -21.34
C PRO A 44 -15.49 0.96 -21.91
N THR A 45 -15.72 1.79 -22.93
CA THR A 45 -17.03 1.99 -23.57
C THR A 45 -17.41 0.86 -24.52
N ALA A 46 -16.43 0.10 -25.07
CA ALA A 46 -16.69 -1.01 -25.96
C ALA A 46 -17.03 -2.30 -25.18
N HIS A 47 -18.29 -2.74 -25.29
CA HIS A 47 -18.75 -4.04 -24.81
C HIS A 47 -18.76 -5.03 -26.00
N THR A 48 -17.99 -6.10 -25.89
CA THR A 48 -18.14 -7.29 -26.74
C THR A 48 -18.59 -8.43 -25.83
N ASP A 49 -19.74 -9.00 -26.08
CA ASP A 49 -20.34 -10.10 -25.32
C ASP A 49 -19.32 -11.25 -25.14
N GLY A 50 -19.09 -11.65 -23.88
CA GLY A 50 -18.35 -12.85 -23.51
C GLY A 50 -16.83 -12.78 -23.55
N ARG A 51 -16.18 -11.65 -23.83
CA ARG A 51 -14.70 -11.48 -23.83
C ARG A 51 -14.24 -10.32 -22.95
N HIS A 52 -12.96 -10.38 -22.51
CA HIS A 52 -12.32 -9.34 -21.69
C HIS A 52 -12.55 -7.94 -22.25
N ARG A 53 -13.03 -7.02 -21.40
CA ARG A 53 -13.23 -5.61 -21.71
C ARG A 53 -12.00 -5.00 -22.40
N ARG A 54 -12.19 -4.29 -23.50
CA ARG A 54 -11.12 -3.65 -24.26
C ARG A 54 -11.29 -2.14 -24.24
N TRP A 55 -10.18 -1.45 -23.99
CA TRP A 55 -10.12 0.01 -23.94
C TRP A 55 -9.91 0.57 -25.33
N THR A 56 -10.72 1.57 -25.71
CA THR A 56 -10.58 2.31 -26.96
C THR A 56 -9.53 3.42 -26.82
N ALA A 57 -9.15 4.05 -27.95
CA ALA A 57 -8.28 5.22 -27.91
C ALA A 57 -8.94 6.41 -27.18
N GLU A 58 -10.26 6.54 -27.27
CA GLU A 58 -11.03 7.58 -26.59
C GLU A 58 -11.09 7.34 -25.08
N ASP A 59 -11.29 6.10 -24.66
CA ASP A 59 -11.24 5.74 -23.23
C ASP A 59 -9.86 6.07 -22.63
N LEU A 60 -8.80 5.78 -23.38
CA LEU A 60 -7.44 6.09 -22.95
C LEU A 60 -7.23 7.62 -22.85
N ALA A 61 -7.68 8.39 -23.84
CA ALA A 61 -7.56 9.84 -23.81
C ALA A 61 -8.28 10.48 -22.62
N ARG A 62 -9.47 9.95 -22.23
CA ARG A 62 -10.17 10.39 -21.01
C ARG A 62 -9.36 10.11 -19.73
N LEU A 63 -8.74 8.95 -19.63
CA LEU A 63 -7.89 8.60 -18.50
C LEU A 63 -6.60 9.44 -18.47
N GLU A 64 -5.97 9.68 -19.62
CA GLU A 64 -4.78 10.55 -19.73
C GLU A 64 -5.11 11.98 -19.29
N ARG A 65 -6.29 12.49 -19.67
CA ARG A 65 -6.79 13.81 -19.23
C ARG A 65 -7.04 13.86 -17.74
N MET A 66 -7.71 12.86 -17.17
CA MET A 66 -7.89 12.76 -15.71
C MET A 66 -6.55 12.79 -14.99
N CYS A 67 -5.56 12.04 -15.47
CA CYS A 67 -4.21 12.04 -14.89
C CYS A 67 -3.55 13.43 -14.98
N ALA A 68 -3.67 14.12 -16.12
CA ALA A 68 -3.13 15.47 -16.29
C ALA A 68 -3.78 16.46 -15.30
N LEU A 69 -5.10 16.44 -15.18
CA LEU A 69 -5.84 17.30 -14.25
C LEU A 69 -5.50 17.00 -12.77
N THR A 70 -5.36 15.73 -12.39
CA THR A 70 -4.91 15.37 -11.05
C THR A 70 -3.47 15.80 -10.77
N ALA A 71 -2.60 15.76 -11.77
CA ALA A 71 -1.23 16.25 -11.65
C ALA A 71 -1.14 17.77 -11.43
N THR A 72 -2.16 18.55 -11.86
CA THR A 72 -2.28 19.99 -11.53
C THR A 72 -2.85 20.25 -10.13
N GLY A 73 -3.18 19.21 -9.36
CA GLY A 73 -3.71 19.33 -8.00
C GLY A 73 -5.24 19.29 -7.90
N LEU A 74 -5.98 19.04 -8.98
CA LEU A 74 -7.43 18.86 -8.90
C LEU A 74 -7.77 17.55 -8.18
N PRO A 75 -8.81 17.56 -7.31
CA PRO A 75 -9.31 16.34 -6.69
C PRO A 75 -9.72 15.28 -7.74
N PRO A 76 -9.44 13.99 -7.54
CA PRO A 76 -9.71 12.94 -8.53
C PRO A 76 -11.16 12.87 -9.03
N ALA A 77 -12.14 13.15 -8.16
CA ALA A 77 -13.55 13.16 -8.54
C ALA A 77 -13.88 14.31 -9.50
N GLU A 78 -13.31 15.49 -9.28
CA GLU A 78 -13.49 16.65 -10.14
C GLU A 78 -12.74 16.50 -11.46
N ALA A 79 -11.51 16.00 -11.42
CA ALA A 79 -10.71 15.68 -12.59
C ALA A 79 -11.41 14.65 -13.50
N ALA A 80 -12.04 13.63 -12.89
CA ALA A 80 -12.80 12.61 -13.62
C ALA A 80 -14.05 13.21 -14.29
N ARG A 81 -14.80 14.07 -13.59
CA ARG A 81 -15.97 14.76 -14.15
C ARG A 81 -15.58 15.60 -15.37
N LEU A 82 -14.55 16.44 -15.24
CA LEU A 82 -14.06 17.25 -16.35
C LEU A 82 -13.54 16.42 -17.53
N ALA A 83 -12.91 15.27 -17.25
CA ALA A 83 -12.46 14.36 -18.29
C ALA A 83 -13.60 13.67 -19.05
N LEU A 84 -14.80 13.56 -18.44
CA LEU A 84 -16.01 13.03 -19.06
C LEU A 84 -16.79 14.11 -19.82
N ASP A 85 -16.89 15.34 -19.28
CA ASP A 85 -17.69 16.43 -19.84
C ASP A 85 -17.18 16.95 -21.20
N GLU A 86 -15.88 16.86 -21.47
CA GLU A 86 -15.28 17.29 -22.75
C GLU A 86 -15.39 16.25 -23.89
N ALA A 87 -16.00 15.10 -23.65
CA ALA A 87 -16.25 14.09 -24.66
C ALA A 87 -17.55 14.37 -25.42
N GLY A 88 -17.56 15.41 -26.28
CA GLY A 88 -18.47 15.67 -27.41
C GLY A 88 -20.00 15.63 -27.16
N PRO A 89 -20.80 16.37 -27.97
CA PRO A 89 -22.23 16.65 -27.72
C PRO A 89 -23.20 15.54 -28.19
N ASP A 90 -22.90 14.27 -28.00
CA ASP A 90 -23.78 13.16 -28.45
C ASP A 90 -24.11 12.15 -27.34
N ALA A 91 -24.21 12.59 -26.10
CA ALA A 91 -24.80 11.80 -25.02
C ALA A 91 -26.05 12.52 -24.49
N ALA A 92 -27.24 11.94 -24.78
CA ALA A 92 -28.52 12.44 -24.29
C ALA A 92 -28.51 12.68 -22.77
N PRO A 93 -29.19 13.75 -22.29
CA PRO A 93 -29.18 14.10 -20.86
C PRO A 93 -29.88 13.01 -20.05
N ARG A 94 -29.18 12.47 -19.05
CA ARG A 94 -29.77 11.67 -18.01
C ARG A 94 -30.46 12.60 -17.02
N ASP A 95 -31.74 12.34 -16.80
CA ASP A 95 -32.64 12.98 -15.86
C ASP A 95 -32.00 13.06 -14.44
N PRO A 96 -31.84 14.25 -13.84
CA PRO A 96 -31.22 14.41 -12.53
C PRO A 96 -32.09 13.95 -11.35
N ASP A 97 -33.36 13.50 -11.59
CA ASP A 97 -34.31 13.13 -10.55
C ASP A 97 -34.55 11.61 -10.36
N ALA A 98 -33.68 10.76 -10.94
CA ALA A 98 -33.75 9.32 -10.68
C ALA A 98 -33.07 8.98 -9.36
N ALA A 99 -33.84 8.85 -8.28
CA ALA A 99 -33.39 8.37 -6.98
C ALA A 99 -32.71 6.99 -7.10
N PRO A 100 -31.68 6.71 -6.27
CA PRO A 100 -30.98 5.44 -6.28
C PRO A 100 -31.93 4.30 -5.93
N ARG A 101 -32.06 3.30 -6.80
CA ARG A 101 -32.79 2.06 -6.49
C ARG A 101 -31.88 1.23 -5.56
N ASP A 102 -32.42 0.95 -4.37
CA ASP A 102 -31.89 0.04 -3.38
C ASP A 102 -31.88 -1.40 -3.96
N PRO A 103 -30.72 -2.08 -4.04
CA PRO A 103 -30.64 -3.43 -4.64
C PRO A 103 -31.07 -4.57 -3.70
N ASP A 104 -31.60 -4.27 -2.48
CA ASP A 104 -31.96 -5.28 -1.47
C ASP A 104 -33.45 -5.43 -1.21
N ALA A 105 -34.33 -4.96 -2.10
CA ALA A 105 -35.76 -5.23 -2.00
C ALA A 105 -36.12 -6.62 -2.55
N ALA A 106 -36.16 -7.62 -1.67
CA ALA A 106 -36.74 -8.93 -1.98
C ALA A 106 -38.26 -8.83 -2.28
N PRO A 107 -38.78 -9.62 -3.21
CA PRO A 107 -40.23 -9.61 -3.55
C PRO A 107 -41.07 -10.13 -2.37
N ARG A 108 -42.10 -9.37 -2.02
CA ARG A 108 -43.11 -9.79 -1.04
C ARG A 108 -44.07 -10.75 -1.70
N ASP A 109 -44.20 -11.93 -1.14
CA ASP A 109 -45.18 -12.96 -1.51
C ASP A 109 -46.59 -12.53 -0.99
N PRO A 110 -47.62 -12.45 -1.81
CA PRO A 110 -48.95 -11.94 -1.43
C PRO A 110 -49.89 -12.92 -0.74
N ASP A 111 -49.48 -14.15 -0.40
CA ASP A 111 -50.38 -15.22 0.08
C ASP A 111 -50.08 -15.73 1.52
N ALA A 112 -49.73 -14.88 2.47
CA ALA A 112 -49.64 -15.30 3.87
C ALA A 112 -50.88 -14.85 4.67
N ALA A 113 -51.80 -15.77 4.90
CA ALA A 113 -52.99 -15.61 5.77
C ALA A 113 -52.57 -15.47 7.27
N PRO A 114 -53.36 -14.74 8.08
CA PRO A 114 -53.04 -14.46 9.48
C PRO A 114 -53.21 -15.69 10.39
N ARG A 115 -52.27 -15.94 11.26
CA ARG A 115 -52.31 -16.96 12.32
C ARG A 115 -52.77 -16.37 13.63
N ASP A 116 -53.73 -17.07 14.22
CA ASP A 116 -54.45 -16.87 15.45
C ASP A 116 -53.54 -16.87 16.71
N PRO A 117 -53.69 -15.97 17.72
CA PRO A 117 -52.82 -15.82 18.86
C PRO A 117 -53.19 -16.61 20.12
N ASP A 118 -53.89 -17.73 20.03
CA ASP A 118 -54.26 -18.49 21.26
C ASP A 118 -53.96 -19.99 21.14
N ALA A 119 -52.76 -20.40 21.52
CA ALA A 119 -52.46 -21.78 21.89
C ALA A 119 -51.35 -21.86 22.95
N ALA A 120 -51.74 -22.25 24.19
CA ALA A 120 -50.88 -22.44 25.36
C ALA A 120 -49.90 -23.63 25.22
N PRO A 121 -48.83 -23.69 26.03
CA PRO A 121 -47.66 -24.52 25.80
C PRO A 121 -47.85 -25.98 26.25
N ARG A 122 -47.32 -26.91 25.46
CA ARG A 122 -47.10 -28.31 25.89
C ARG A 122 -45.59 -28.52 26.17
N GLU A 123 -45.32 -28.96 27.39
CA GLU A 123 -44.01 -29.43 27.89
C GLU A 123 -43.58 -30.71 27.16
N GLY A 124 -42.29 -30.82 26.90
CA GLY A 124 -41.68 -32.11 26.72
C GLY A 124 -40.67 -32.25 25.59
N ASN A 125 -39.47 -32.35 25.94
CA ASN A 125 -38.30 -32.97 25.30
C ASN A 125 -37.26 -32.03 24.78
N ALA A 126 -36.17 -31.93 25.57
CA ALA A 126 -34.95 -31.18 25.23
C ALA A 126 -34.22 -31.86 24.08
N ALA A 127 -34.32 -31.29 22.91
CA ALA A 127 -33.37 -31.50 21.84
C ALA A 127 -32.18 -30.53 21.99
N PRO A 128 -30.93 -30.91 21.62
CA PRO A 128 -29.76 -30.09 21.83
C PRO A 128 -29.91 -28.77 21.07
N VAL A 129 -29.72 -27.68 21.81
CA VAL A 129 -29.72 -26.30 21.27
C VAL A 129 -28.67 -26.21 20.15
N PRO A 130 -29.04 -25.83 18.91
CA PRO A 130 -28.05 -25.53 17.90
C PRO A 130 -27.20 -24.34 18.42
N GLN A 131 -25.91 -24.55 18.55
CA GLN A 131 -24.98 -23.45 18.77
C GLN A 131 -25.18 -22.41 17.66
N PRO A 132 -25.29 -21.12 17.97
CA PRO A 132 -25.46 -20.11 16.95
C PRO A 132 -24.28 -20.20 15.98
N ALA A 133 -24.56 -20.40 14.70
CA ALA A 133 -23.57 -20.38 13.65
C ALA A 133 -22.73 -19.11 13.83
N ALA A 134 -21.43 -19.31 14.01
CA ALA A 134 -20.47 -18.23 14.21
C ALA A 134 -20.71 -17.20 13.09
N ARG A 135 -21.21 -16.03 13.44
CA ARG A 135 -21.33 -14.89 12.54
C ARG A 135 -19.99 -14.73 11.88
N ALA A 136 -19.96 -14.73 10.55
CA ALA A 136 -18.74 -14.52 9.76
C ALA A 136 -18.01 -13.28 10.32
N GLY A 137 -16.90 -13.57 11.05
CA GLY A 137 -16.35 -12.61 11.99
C GLY A 137 -15.89 -11.33 11.30
N THR A 138 -16.35 -10.22 11.81
CA THR A 138 -15.81 -8.88 11.54
C THR A 138 -14.35 -8.71 11.99
N GLY A 139 -13.76 -9.71 12.66
CA GLY A 139 -12.39 -9.71 13.16
C GLY A 139 -11.30 -9.87 12.09
N LEU A 140 -10.10 -9.36 12.35
CA LEU A 140 -8.91 -9.61 11.54
C LEU A 140 -8.46 -11.08 11.73
N ARG A 141 -8.04 -11.73 10.63
CA ARG A 141 -7.49 -13.11 10.69
C ARG A 141 -6.01 -13.04 11.05
N LEU A 142 -5.67 -13.33 12.29
CA LEU A 142 -4.33 -13.22 12.84
C LEU A 142 -3.57 -14.56 12.93
N GLY A 143 -4.23 -15.70 12.69
CA GLY A 143 -3.64 -17.03 12.94
C GLY A 143 -3.38 -17.32 14.43
N ASP A 144 -2.38 -18.15 14.71
CA ASP A 144 -1.91 -18.44 16.09
C ASP A 144 -0.97 -17.33 16.58
N VAL A 145 -1.54 -16.17 16.88
CA VAL A 145 -0.78 -15.03 17.36
C VAL A 145 -1.10 -14.70 18.81
N ARG A 146 -0.18 -13.99 19.45
CA ARG A 146 -0.27 -13.54 20.83
C ARG A 146 -1.60 -12.82 21.13
N GLN A 147 -1.98 -12.83 22.40
CA GLN A 147 -3.20 -12.15 22.86
C GLN A 147 -3.17 -10.65 22.55
N GLU A 148 -1.99 -10.05 22.57
CA GLU A 148 -1.71 -8.64 22.25
C GLU A 148 -2.13 -8.30 20.82
N CYS A 149 -1.82 -9.14 19.82
CA CYS A 149 -2.28 -8.93 18.43
C CYS A 149 -3.80 -8.82 18.37
N ARG A 150 -4.52 -9.68 19.12
CA ARG A 150 -5.98 -9.62 19.17
C ARG A 150 -6.50 -8.36 19.87
N GLY A 151 -5.77 -7.87 20.86
CA GLY A 151 -6.05 -6.61 21.56
C GLY A 151 -5.92 -5.41 20.61
N VAL A 152 -4.75 -5.27 19.98
CA VAL A 152 -4.45 -4.21 19.00
C VAL A 152 -5.43 -4.24 17.82
N ALA A 153 -5.69 -5.43 17.25
CA ALA A 153 -6.64 -5.58 16.15
C ALA A 153 -8.07 -5.17 16.52
N ARG A 154 -8.55 -5.50 17.74
CA ARG A 154 -9.87 -5.09 18.21
C ARG A 154 -9.97 -3.59 18.46
N ALA A 155 -8.94 -2.96 19.04
CA ALA A 155 -8.89 -1.52 19.24
C ALA A 155 -8.91 -0.79 17.88
N ALA A 156 -8.11 -1.24 16.92
CA ALA A 156 -8.10 -0.69 15.55
C ALA A 156 -9.45 -0.81 14.86
N LEU A 157 -10.11 -1.98 14.94
CA LEU A 157 -11.46 -2.20 14.35
C LEU A 157 -12.55 -1.32 14.96
N ARG A 158 -12.41 -0.91 16.24
CA ARG A 158 -13.33 0.02 16.89
C ARG A 158 -12.95 1.48 16.73
N LEU A 159 -11.82 1.75 16.07
CA LEU A 159 -11.22 3.09 15.94
C LEU A 159 -11.00 3.74 17.33
N ASP A 160 -10.60 2.94 18.30
CA ASP A 160 -10.39 3.34 19.70
C ASP A 160 -8.95 3.81 19.87
N ALA A 161 -8.73 5.12 19.71
CA ALA A 161 -7.42 5.75 19.73
C ALA A 161 -6.68 5.53 21.06
N ALA A 162 -7.37 5.75 22.18
CA ALA A 162 -6.76 5.67 23.50
C ALA A 162 -6.31 4.23 23.81
N ALA A 163 -7.20 3.25 23.61
CA ALA A 163 -6.87 1.85 23.82
C ALA A 163 -5.75 1.38 22.87
N LEU A 164 -5.72 1.87 21.62
CA LEU A 164 -4.69 1.50 20.66
C LEU A 164 -3.32 2.05 21.05
N ASP A 165 -3.24 3.32 21.45
CA ASP A 165 -1.99 3.95 21.91
C ASP A 165 -1.45 3.28 23.18
N ASP A 166 -2.32 2.97 24.14
CA ASP A 166 -1.93 2.28 25.37
C ASP A 166 -1.42 0.85 25.10
N LEU A 167 -2.10 0.09 24.24
CA LEU A 167 -1.68 -1.26 23.87
C LEU A 167 -0.35 -1.26 23.12
N LEU A 168 -0.14 -0.36 22.16
CA LEU A 168 1.12 -0.26 21.42
C LEU A 168 2.28 0.11 22.34
N ARG A 169 2.06 1.05 23.25
CA ARG A 169 3.05 1.44 24.27
C ARG A 169 3.40 0.26 25.16
N ALA A 170 2.40 -0.41 25.76
CA ALA A 170 2.59 -1.52 26.66
C ALA A 170 3.37 -2.69 25.99
N VAL A 171 3.03 -3.04 24.77
CA VAL A 171 3.70 -4.10 23.99
C VAL A 171 5.18 -3.77 23.75
N ILE A 172 5.49 -2.49 23.42
CA ILE A 172 6.88 -2.07 23.21
C ILE A 172 7.66 -2.06 24.53
N GLU A 173 7.06 -1.58 25.61
CA GLU A 173 7.70 -1.54 26.93
C GLU A 173 7.95 -2.96 27.50
N GLU A 174 7.02 -3.89 27.31
CA GLU A 174 7.11 -5.25 27.85
C GLU A 174 8.07 -6.15 27.08
N HIS A 175 8.03 -6.09 25.73
CA HIS A 175 8.76 -7.04 24.88
C HIS A 175 9.99 -6.43 24.19
N GLY A 176 10.16 -5.10 24.25
CA GLY A 176 11.12 -4.36 23.47
C GLY A 176 10.69 -4.16 22.01
N LEU A 177 11.24 -3.15 21.37
CA LEU A 177 10.78 -2.68 20.06
C LEU A 177 10.84 -3.76 18.96
N VAL A 178 11.93 -4.53 18.90
CA VAL A 178 12.13 -5.54 17.84
C VAL A 178 11.09 -6.66 17.94
N ALA A 179 10.87 -7.20 19.15
CA ALA A 179 9.88 -8.27 19.36
C ALA A 179 8.45 -7.75 19.20
N ALA A 180 8.13 -6.56 19.75
CA ALA A 180 6.84 -5.90 19.56
C ALA A 180 6.50 -5.72 18.08
N TRP A 181 7.47 -5.26 17.27
CA TRP A 181 7.29 -5.12 15.83
C TRP A 181 7.06 -6.45 15.13
N THR A 182 7.95 -7.44 15.37
CA THR A 182 7.96 -8.70 14.62
C THR A 182 6.77 -9.59 14.96
N GLU A 183 6.39 -9.63 16.24
CA GLU A 183 5.41 -10.61 16.73
C GLU A 183 4.01 -10.03 16.93
N VAL A 184 3.87 -8.70 17.02
CA VAL A 184 2.56 -8.07 17.28
C VAL A 184 2.18 -7.06 16.20
N ILE A 185 3.00 -6.03 15.98
CA ILE A 185 2.62 -4.89 15.13
C ILE A 185 2.56 -5.30 13.65
N MET A 186 3.63 -5.88 13.12
CA MET A 186 3.71 -6.29 11.71
C MET A 186 2.64 -7.35 11.35
N PRO A 187 2.42 -8.42 12.12
CA PRO A 187 1.33 -9.37 11.83
C PRO A 187 -0.06 -8.73 11.85
N THR A 188 -0.30 -7.76 12.74
CA THR A 188 -1.57 -7.03 12.81
C THR A 188 -1.78 -6.14 11.60
N LEU A 189 -0.76 -5.37 11.19
CA LEU A 189 -0.78 -4.56 9.96
C LEU A 189 -1.02 -5.42 8.71
N GLN A 190 -0.32 -6.55 8.59
CA GLN A 190 -0.53 -7.49 7.49
C GLN A 190 -1.94 -8.09 7.46
N ALA A 191 -2.50 -8.38 8.64
CA ALA A 191 -3.87 -8.89 8.74
C ALA A 191 -4.90 -7.82 8.34
N ALA A 192 -4.68 -6.55 8.70
CA ALA A 192 -5.50 -5.43 8.26
C ALA A 192 -5.44 -5.24 6.75
N GLY A 193 -4.24 -5.25 6.15
CA GLY A 193 -4.03 -5.15 4.71
C GLY A 193 -4.69 -6.29 3.93
N ARG A 194 -4.52 -7.55 4.38
CA ARG A 194 -5.20 -8.70 3.74
C ARG A 194 -6.73 -8.60 3.82
N LYS A 195 -7.29 -8.09 4.92
CA LYS A 195 -8.73 -7.90 5.06
C LYS A 195 -9.25 -6.83 4.10
N TRP A 196 -8.50 -5.74 3.94
CA TRP A 196 -8.79 -4.71 2.95
C TRP A 196 -8.81 -5.26 1.52
N GLU A 197 -7.79 -6.01 1.11
CA GLU A 197 -7.70 -6.61 -0.23
C GLU A 197 -8.90 -7.54 -0.54
N ILE A 198 -9.33 -8.35 0.43
CA ILE A 198 -10.44 -9.31 0.27
C ILE A 198 -11.79 -8.61 0.27
N SER A 199 -11.97 -7.57 1.09
CA SER A 199 -13.27 -6.91 1.31
C SER A 199 -13.57 -5.73 0.39
N ARG A 200 -12.81 -5.55 -0.70
CA ARG A 200 -13.02 -4.50 -1.71
C ARG A 200 -13.17 -3.10 -1.08
N GLU A 201 -12.11 -2.63 -0.44
CA GLU A 201 -12.00 -1.29 0.18
C GLU A 201 -12.77 -1.07 1.49
N ARG A 202 -13.49 -2.05 2.01
CA ARG A 202 -13.94 -1.97 3.41
C ARG A 202 -12.72 -2.08 4.31
N TYR A 203 -12.67 -1.31 5.40
CA TYR A 203 -11.60 -1.27 6.38
C TYR A 203 -10.32 -0.51 5.96
N VAL A 204 -10.35 0.30 4.90
CA VAL A 204 -9.27 1.24 4.58
C VAL A 204 -9.03 2.19 5.76
N GLU A 205 -10.11 2.68 6.37
CA GLU A 205 -10.08 3.52 7.56
C GLU A 205 -9.37 2.85 8.74
N VAL A 206 -9.52 1.53 8.90
CA VAL A 206 -8.88 0.76 9.98
C VAL A 206 -7.36 0.64 9.72
N GLU A 207 -6.95 0.38 8.48
CA GLU A 207 -5.54 0.29 8.11
C GLU A 207 -4.84 1.64 8.25
N HIS A 208 -5.47 2.73 7.79
CA HIS A 208 -4.93 4.08 7.95
C HIS A 208 -4.86 4.49 9.43
N PHE A 209 -5.91 4.22 10.19
CA PHE A 209 -5.96 4.51 11.62
C PHE A 209 -4.87 3.75 12.39
N LEU A 210 -4.73 2.44 12.16
CA LEU A 210 -3.69 1.62 12.77
C LEU A 210 -2.29 2.12 12.38
N SER A 211 -2.05 2.39 11.11
CA SER A 211 -0.76 2.87 10.61
C SER A 211 -0.36 4.21 11.23
N TRP A 212 -1.32 5.13 11.39
CA TRP A 212 -1.08 6.42 12.06
C TRP A 212 -0.65 6.26 13.52
N HIS A 213 -1.36 5.43 14.28
CA HIS A 213 -1.05 5.18 15.70
C HIS A 213 0.27 4.42 15.87
N VAL A 214 0.55 3.44 15.01
CA VAL A 214 1.86 2.75 14.98
C VAL A 214 2.99 3.76 14.71
N SER A 215 2.87 4.59 13.69
CA SER A 215 3.86 5.65 13.40
C SER A 215 4.07 6.58 14.60
N GLY A 216 2.97 6.99 15.26
CA GLY A 216 3.01 7.80 16.48
C GLY A 216 3.73 7.09 17.63
N ALA A 217 3.45 5.82 17.88
CA ALA A 217 4.08 5.02 18.93
C ALA A 217 5.59 4.87 18.70
N LEU A 218 6.01 4.56 17.46
CA LEU A 218 7.41 4.43 17.09
C LEU A 218 8.19 5.74 17.31
N ARG A 219 7.62 6.88 16.93
CA ARG A 219 8.25 8.20 17.12
C ARG A 219 8.33 8.62 18.58
N ARG A 220 7.33 8.31 19.39
CA ARG A 220 7.36 8.58 20.85
C ARG A 220 8.37 7.71 21.57
N HIS A 221 8.55 6.48 21.08
CA HIS A 221 9.50 5.53 21.67
C HIS A 221 10.96 5.86 21.33
N ALA A 222 11.23 6.40 20.14
CA ALA A 222 12.58 6.71 19.69
C ALA A 222 13.24 7.77 20.60
N PRO A 223 14.34 7.46 21.30
CA PRO A 223 15.04 8.43 22.12
C PRO A 223 15.72 9.51 21.26
N PRO A 224 15.91 10.74 21.77
CA PRO A 224 16.70 11.74 21.09
C PRO A 224 18.14 11.27 20.93
N VAL A 225 18.65 11.28 19.72
CA VAL A 225 20.04 10.93 19.42
C VAL A 225 20.92 12.18 19.46
N ALA A 226 22.09 12.09 20.08
CA ALA A 226 23.05 13.19 20.14
C ALA A 226 23.49 13.65 18.74
N ALA A 227 23.92 14.92 18.66
CA ALA A 227 24.26 15.57 17.41
C ALA A 227 25.17 14.73 16.50
N ASP A 228 24.82 14.74 15.25
CA ASP A 228 25.38 14.03 14.12
C ASP A 228 26.93 14.11 14.05
N ARG A 229 27.58 12.98 14.14
CA ARG A 229 29.01 12.89 13.83
C ARG A 229 29.14 12.71 12.32
N SER A 230 29.93 13.56 11.67
CA SER A 230 30.20 13.46 10.24
C SER A 230 30.68 12.05 9.86
N GLY A 231 30.00 11.42 8.93
CA GLY A 231 30.33 10.07 8.46
C GLY A 231 29.67 8.90 9.22
N ALA A 232 29.00 9.16 10.35
CA ALA A 232 28.33 8.12 11.15
C ALA A 232 26.82 8.02 10.88
N THR A 233 26.26 8.82 9.99
CA THR A 233 24.82 8.90 9.74
C THR A 233 24.31 7.78 8.85
N THR A 234 23.11 7.28 9.15
CA THR A 234 22.33 6.40 8.27
C THR A 234 21.23 7.17 7.57
N VAL A 235 21.11 7.02 6.26
CA VAL A 235 19.99 7.55 5.47
C VAL A 235 18.98 6.45 5.24
N LEU A 236 17.69 6.71 5.55
CA LEU A 236 16.60 5.79 5.29
C LEU A 236 15.57 6.45 4.37
N ALA A 237 15.22 5.79 3.27
CA ALA A 237 14.22 6.27 2.32
C ALA A 237 13.49 5.12 1.64
N CYS A 238 12.21 5.32 1.33
CA CYS A 238 11.53 4.49 0.35
C CYS A 238 12.00 4.88 -1.07
N VAL A 239 12.13 3.89 -1.93
CA VAL A 239 12.44 4.13 -3.35
C VAL A 239 11.31 4.90 -4.03
N PRO A 240 11.53 5.53 -5.21
CA PRO A 240 10.49 6.24 -5.94
C PRO A 240 9.24 5.39 -6.16
N GLY A 241 8.08 5.96 -5.88
CA GLY A 241 6.78 5.30 -6.00
C GLY A 241 6.41 4.37 -4.83
N GLU A 242 7.24 4.28 -3.80
CA GLU A 242 7.00 3.46 -2.62
C GLU A 242 6.61 4.31 -1.40
N ASN A 243 5.47 4.00 -0.77
CA ASN A 243 4.92 4.78 0.34
C ASN A 243 4.83 4.03 1.68
N HIS A 244 5.25 2.77 1.76
CA HIS A 244 5.21 1.99 3.01
C HIS A 244 6.38 2.38 3.92
N THR A 245 6.20 3.42 4.73
CA THR A 245 7.27 4.00 5.57
C THR A 245 7.47 3.30 6.91
N LEU A 246 6.45 2.65 7.46
CA LEU A 246 6.48 2.05 8.82
C LEU A 246 7.68 1.11 9.07
N PRO A 247 8.09 0.25 8.11
CA PRO A 247 9.27 -0.58 8.30
C PRO A 247 10.57 0.20 8.43
N LEU A 248 10.66 1.37 7.80
CA LEU A 248 11.79 2.28 7.99
C LEU A 248 11.68 3.10 9.27
N GLU A 249 10.46 3.44 9.71
CA GLU A 249 10.23 4.15 10.96
C GLU A 249 10.64 3.29 12.17
N VAL A 250 10.30 1.99 12.16
CA VAL A 250 10.76 1.09 13.22
C VAL A 250 12.27 0.85 13.18
N LEU A 251 12.86 0.76 12.00
CA LEU A 251 14.32 0.68 11.88
C LEU A 251 14.99 1.95 12.43
N ALA A 252 14.45 3.13 12.12
CA ALA A 252 14.95 4.39 12.65
C ALA A 252 14.85 4.44 14.18
N ALA A 253 13.73 4.00 14.77
CA ALA A 253 13.56 3.93 16.21
C ALA A 253 14.53 2.95 16.87
N ALA A 254 14.73 1.76 16.28
CA ALA A 254 15.65 0.75 16.79
C ALA A 254 17.13 1.19 16.70
N LEU A 255 17.48 1.97 15.69
CA LEU A 255 18.82 2.58 15.59
C LEU A 255 18.99 3.71 16.61
N ALA A 256 17.93 4.51 16.85
CA ALA A 256 17.96 5.55 17.87
C ALA A 256 18.14 4.99 19.29
N GLU A 257 17.54 3.85 19.64
CA GLU A 257 17.78 3.13 20.91
C GLU A 257 19.27 2.81 21.12
N ARG A 258 20.03 2.62 20.03
CA ARG A 258 21.48 2.36 20.07
C ARG A 258 22.34 3.62 19.97
N GLY A 259 21.70 4.80 19.98
CA GLY A 259 22.40 6.07 19.83
C GLY A 259 22.98 6.31 18.42
N LEU A 260 22.48 5.57 17.41
CA LEU A 260 22.94 5.68 16.02
C LEU A 260 22.14 6.76 15.28
N PRO A 261 22.78 7.79 14.70
CA PRO A 261 22.07 8.88 14.04
C PRO A 261 21.45 8.44 12.72
N VAL A 262 20.16 8.79 12.54
CA VAL A 262 19.37 8.48 11.36
C VAL A 262 18.79 9.74 10.74
N ARG A 263 18.79 9.78 9.40
CA ARG A 263 18.05 10.75 8.60
C ARG A 263 16.97 10.02 7.80
N MET A 264 15.74 10.16 8.25
CA MET A 264 14.57 9.55 7.63
C MET A 264 13.96 10.50 6.60
N PHE A 265 13.78 10.02 5.35
CA PHE A 265 13.21 10.80 4.25
C PHE A 265 11.79 10.34 3.85
N GLY A 266 11.30 9.26 4.45
CA GLY A 266 9.92 8.80 4.24
C GLY A 266 9.66 8.19 2.88
N GLY A 267 8.41 8.37 2.40
CA GLY A 267 7.90 7.72 1.18
C GLY A 267 8.33 8.41 -0.11
N ALA A 268 8.37 7.61 -1.18
CA ALA A 268 8.48 8.03 -2.59
C ALA A 268 9.56 9.08 -2.89
N LEU A 269 10.75 8.97 -2.26
CA LEU A 269 11.83 9.93 -2.47
C LEU A 269 12.33 9.87 -3.92
N PRO A 270 12.29 10.99 -4.69
CA PRO A 270 12.80 11.02 -6.05
C PRO A 270 14.29 10.67 -6.14
N VAL A 271 14.70 10.08 -7.27
CA VAL A 271 16.08 9.64 -7.50
C VAL A 271 17.08 10.78 -7.30
N GLU A 272 16.82 11.96 -7.89
CA GLU A 272 17.69 13.13 -7.82
C GLU A 272 17.81 13.65 -6.39
N SER A 273 16.71 13.59 -5.63
CA SER A 273 16.69 13.98 -4.21
C SER A 273 17.51 13.01 -3.37
N LEU A 274 17.37 11.69 -3.59
CA LEU A 274 18.19 10.68 -2.90
C LEU A 274 19.68 10.86 -3.19
N VAL A 275 20.05 11.04 -4.45
CA VAL A 275 21.44 11.30 -4.86
C VAL A 275 21.99 12.58 -4.19
N THR A 276 21.18 13.63 -4.16
CA THR A 276 21.52 14.89 -3.50
C THR A 276 21.73 14.71 -2.00
N VAL A 277 20.84 13.96 -1.33
CA VAL A 277 20.97 13.64 0.10
C VAL A 277 22.28 12.90 0.37
N VAL A 278 22.57 11.83 -0.38
CA VAL A 278 23.78 11.04 -0.19
C VAL A 278 25.04 11.89 -0.38
N ARG A 279 25.08 12.75 -1.40
CA ARG A 279 26.22 13.68 -1.64
C ARG A 279 26.40 14.69 -0.50
N ARG A 280 25.29 15.23 0.01
CA ARG A 280 25.32 16.27 1.05
C ARG A 280 25.66 15.73 2.43
N THR A 281 25.24 14.48 2.72
CA THR A 281 25.36 13.94 4.08
C THR A 281 26.53 12.98 4.24
N GLY A 282 27.02 12.37 3.16
CA GLY A 282 28.09 11.39 3.21
C GLY A 282 27.80 10.25 4.20
N PRO A 283 26.67 9.49 4.06
CA PRO A 283 26.24 8.56 5.08
C PRO A 283 27.09 7.29 5.09
N ALA A 284 27.27 6.68 6.27
CA ALA A 284 27.91 5.37 6.38
C ALA A 284 27.02 4.26 5.78
N ALA A 285 25.69 4.38 5.93
CA ALA A 285 24.74 3.45 5.40
C ALA A 285 23.54 4.14 4.75
N VAL A 286 22.94 3.49 3.73
CA VAL A 286 21.70 3.91 3.07
C VAL A 286 20.74 2.72 3.01
N GLY A 287 19.62 2.80 3.71
CA GLY A 287 18.54 1.81 3.63
C GLY A 287 17.49 2.22 2.60
N LEU A 288 17.28 1.37 1.60
CA LEU A 288 16.31 1.57 0.52
C LEU A 288 15.17 0.56 0.65
N TRP A 289 13.97 1.04 1.03
CA TRP A 289 12.79 0.20 1.17
C TRP A 289 12.01 0.09 -0.13
N ALA A 290 11.62 -1.14 -0.50
CA ALA A 290 10.66 -1.45 -1.54
C ALA A 290 9.73 -2.58 -1.08
N GLN A 291 8.42 -2.31 -1.02
CA GLN A 291 7.40 -3.29 -0.67
C GLN A 291 7.09 -4.23 -1.83
N SER A 292 7.14 -3.73 -3.06
CA SER A 292 6.81 -4.50 -4.27
C SER A 292 7.99 -4.59 -5.24
N ARG A 293 7.99 -5.65 -6.07
CA ARG A 293 8.99 -5.79 -7.13
C ARG A 293 8.95 -4.65 -8.16
N ASN A 294 7.79 -4.02 -8.32
CA ASN A 294 7.61 -2.93 -9.29
C ASN A 294 8.29 -1.64 -8.86
N THR A 295 8.48 -1.43 -7.54
CA THR A 295 9.17 -0.26 -7.00
C THR A 295 10.66 -0.51 -6.79
N ALA A 296 11.09 -1.76 -6.55
CA ALA A 296 12.50 -2.10 -6.40
C ALA A 296 13.31 -1.82 -7.67
N SER A 297 14.35 -1.00 -7.55
CA SER A 297 15.21 -0.58 -8.67
C SER A 297 16.67 -0.94 -8.42
N ARG A 298 17.12 -2.07 -8.99
CA ARG A 298 18.54 -2.48 -8.93
C ARG A 298 19.50 -1.41 -9.46
N PRO A 299 19.22 -0.74 -10.62
CA PRO A 299 20.07 0.33 -11.10
C PRO A 299 20.24 1.47 -10.10
N LEU A 300 19.16 1.86 -9.40
CA LEU A 300 19.21 2.88 -8.37
C LEU A 300 20.11 2.47 -7.20
N ALA A 301 19.91 1.26 -6.66
CA ALA A 301 20.72 0.76 -5.55
C ALA A 301 22.20 0.66 -5.92
N GLN A 302 22.52 0.16 -7.13
CA GLN A 302 23.89 0.11 -7.66
C GLN A 302 24.50 1.50 -7.83
N HIS A 303 23.71 2.46 -8.36
CA HIS A 303 24.17 3.84 -8.51
C HIS A 303 24.53 4.45 -7.16
N VAL A 304 23.66 4.31 -6.14
CA VAL A 304 23.90 4.82 -4.79
C VAL A 304 25.12 4.14 -4.15
N ALA A 305 25.27 2.81 -4.31
CA ALA A 305 26.42 2.08 -3.78
C ALA A 305 27.76 2.45 -4.44
N ALA A 306 27.72 2.95 -5.67
CA ALA A 306 28.91 3.42 -6.39
C ALA A 306 29.30 4.87 -6.05
N MET A 307 28.42 5.62 -5.35
CA MET A 307 28.72 7.01 -4.98
C MET A 307 29.88 7.08 -3.99
N GLU A 308 30.73 8.09 -4.16
CA GLU A 308 31.89 8.34 -3.30
C GLU A 308 31.85 9.76 -2.75
N TRP A 309 32.28 9.92 -1.50
CA TRP A 309 32.47 11.22 -0.85
C TRP A 309 33.75 11.25 -0.02
N GLY A 310 34.16 12.43 0.39
CA GLY A 310 35.36 12.65 1.17
C GLY A 310 36.49 13.32 0.37
N VAL A 311 37.61 13.58 1.04
CA VAL A 311 38.74 14.22 0.42
C VAL A 311 39.55 13.25 -0.46
N ARG A 312 40.29 13.78 -1.43
CA ARG A 312 41.15 12.98 -2.32
C ARG A 312 42.12 12.13 -1.49
N GLY A 313 42.06 10.81 -1.63
CA GLY A 313 42.86 9.86 -0.86
C GLY A 313 42.16 9.21 0.34
N ALA A 314 40.98 9.70 0.77
CA ALA A 314 40.17 9.12 1.85
C ALA A 314 38.69 9.04 1.44
N ARG A 315 38.41 8.60 0.22
CA ARG A 315 37.05 8.45 -0.27
C ARG A 315 36.35 7.27 0.41
N ARG A 316 35.12 7.50 0.83
CA ARG A 316 34.20 6.47 1.40
C ARG A 316 33.04 6.25 0.48
N LYS A 317 32.43 5.05 0.58
CA LYS A 317 31.21 4.67 -0.10
C LYS A 317 30.16 4.30 0.95
N PRO A 318 28.85 4.54 0.69
CA PRO A 318 27.82 4.06 1.59
C PRO A 318 27.69 2.55 1.51
N LEU A 319 27.41 1.89 2.62
CA LEU A 319 26.83 0.57 2.59
C LEU A 319 25.34 0.71 2.23
N VAL A 320 24.93 0.22 1.06
CA VAL A 320 23.51 0.24 0.66
C VAL A 320 22.85 -1.04 1.12
N LEU A 321 21.77 -0.92 1.92
CA LEU A 321 20.92 -2.05 2.29
C LEU A 321 19.66 -2.01 1.41
N THR A 322 19.34 -3.15 0.80
CA THR A 322 18.06 -3.37 0.12
C THR A 322 17.07 -3.96 1.11
N LEU A 323 16.02 -3.22 1.46
CA LEU A 323 15.08 -3.55 2.53
C LEU A 323 13.69 -3.82 1.97
N GLY A 324 13.04 -4.86 2.49
CA GLY A 324 11.65 -5.20 2.16
C GLY A 324 11.49 -6.24 1.06
N PRO A 325 10.26 -6.80 0.92
CA PRO A 325 9.99 -7.97 0.07
C PRO A 325 10.13 -7.68 -1.43
N GLY A 326 10.07 -6.43 -1.85
CA GLY A 326 10.24 -6.04 -3.25
C GLY A 326 11.59 -6.43 -3.85
N TRP A 327 12.61 -6.56 -3.02
CA TRP A 327 13.96 -6.94 -3.45
C TRP A 327 14.16 -8.46 -3.55
N ALA A 328 13.17 -9.27 -3.17
CA ALA A 328 13.28 -10.73 -3.25
C ALA A 328 13.59 -11.18 -4.69
N GLY A 329 14.70 -11.92 -4.85
CA GLY A 329 15.22 -12.34 -6.15
C GLY A 329 15.87 -11.22 -6.98
N GLN A 330 16.08 -10.03 -6.43
CA GLN A 330 16.74 -8.89 -7.06
C GLN A 330 18.05 -8.55 -6.34
N ALA A 331 18.94 -9.50 -6.18
CA ALA A 331 20.22 -9.28 -5.52
C ALA A 331 21.02 -8.14 -6.16
N VAL A 332 21.54 -7.24 -5.33
CA VAL A 332 22.43 -6.14 -5.71
C VAL A 332 23.82 -6.45 -5.15
N PRO A 333 24.85 -6.65 -5.99
CA PRO A 333 26.19 -6.96 -5.52
C PRO A 333 26.71 -5.92 -4.52
N GLY A 334 27.24 -6.38 -3.39
CA GLY A 334 27.75 -5.52 -2.33
C GLY A 334 26.70 -4.82 -1.47
N SER A 335 25.41 -5.07 -1.73
CA SER A 335 24.28 -4.52 -0.95
C SER A 335 23.58 -5.64 -0.21
N PRO A 336 23.71 -5.74 1.12
CA PRO A 336 23.03 -6.77 1.90
C PRO A 336 21.51 -6.59 1.85
N HIS A 337 20.80 -7.73 1.95
CA HIS A 337 19.36 -7.79 2.06
C HIS A 337 18.99 -8.52 3.37
N PRO A 338 18.94 -7.80 4.50
CA PRO A 338 18.62 -8.40 5.78
C PRO A 338 17.21 -9.00 5.78
N PRO A 339 17.02 -10.20 6.36
CA PRO A 339 15.70 -10.86 6.37
C PRO A 339 14.71 -10.24 7.36
N GLY A 340 15.20 -9.49 8.36
CA GLY A 340 14.37 -8.89 9.40
C GLY A 340 14.96 -7.62 10.00
N LEU A 341 14.21 -7.07 10.97
CA LEU A 341 14.58 -5.82 11.64
C LEU A 341 15.87 -5.97 12.45
N ALA A 342 16.02 -7.05 13.20
CA ALA A 342 17.21 -7.28 14.03
C ALA A 342 18.50 -7.33 13.20
N GLU A 343 18.46 -8.05 12.08
CA GLU A 343 19.60 -8.18 11.16
C GLU A 343 19.89 -6.86 10.46
N ALA A 344 18.85 -6.11 10.08
CA ALA A 344 19.02 -4.78 9.49
C ALA A 344 19.74 -3.83 10.45
N VAL A 345 19.34 -3.82 11.72
CA VAL A 345 19.98 -3.05 12.78
C VAL A 345 21.46 -3.45 12.93
N ALA A 346 21.76 -4.74 13.05
CA ALA A 346 23.12 -5.24 13.22
C ALA A 346 24.03 -4.87 12.03
N VAL A 347 23.53 -4.94 10.81
CA VAL A 347 24.26 -4.55 9.59
C VAL A 347 24.57 -3.05 9.59
N VAL A 348 23.60 -2.20 9.93
CA VAL A 348 23.78 -0.75 10.00
C VAL A 348 24.79 -0.39 11.10
N GLU A 349 24.60 -0.95 12.30
CA GLU A 349 25.51 -0.73 13.43
C GLU A 349 26.97 -1.06 13.07
N SER A 350 27.19 -2.21 12.44
CA SER A 350 28.51 -2.60 11.94
C SER A 350 29.10 -1.64 10.90
N ALA A 351 28.25 -1.01 10.07
CA ALA A 351 28.69 -0.04 9.06
C ALA A 351 29.05 1.32 9.65
N VAL A 352 28.31 1.76 10.68
CA VAL A 352 28.48 3.07 11.32
C VAL A 352 29.66 3.08 12.28
N LEU A 353 29.97 1.95 12.91
CA LEU A 353 31.08 1.84 13.89
C LEU A 353 32.46 1.56 13.26
N ARG A 354 32.52 1.37 11.92
CA ARG A 354 33.79 1.23 11.16
C ARG A 354 34.36 2.59 10.78
#